data_e76514dbdae3552060a3d078342814c8
#
_entry.id   e76514dbdae3552060a3d078342814c8
#
_cell.length_a   1.000
_cell.length_b   1.000
_cell.length_c   1.000
_cell.angle_alpha   90.00
_cell.angle_beta   90.00
_cell.angle_gamma   90.00
#
_symmetry.space_group_name_H-M   'P 1'
#
loop_
_entity.id
_entity.type
_entity.pdbx_description
1 polymer ?
#
loop_
_entity_poly.entity_id
_entity_poly.type
_entity_poly.pdbx_seq_one_letter_code
_entity_poly.pdbx_strand_id
1 'polypeptide(L)'
;MKLRLHICREAEGILLDTLRQSTACFNAVTKRGWDTAERNGTRLHHATYKGLREAYPALPSQLHCAARVKATEALKSVDERLKQGRKAGRPTSELCPVRYDARSYWAKLSEGMASLATVAGRVCVRFNVCGYYRRYLDWKPCSADLCFDAKTRRFYLHVVVETDAPEAVCEGVLGVDLGITEIATDSEGNQYSGEAVKSVRRRVRRIRRLLQARGTKSARKHLKRIRQKQSRFTRDTNHVISKRLVATAAKSRKALGVEDLKGIRDRSETVFSREMRWLMGNWAFDQLKQFLVYKAESAGITLVSVDPRNTSRTCSKCRYCEKANRKSQSKFHCLSCGFETNADANAAVNIGVRASSSESLLSQLRLRPSA
;
A
#
# COMPACT_ATOMS: atom_id res chain seq x y z
N MET A 1 -0.54 -3.84 -12.37
CA MET A 1 0.71 -3.91 -13.19
C MET A 1 0.98 -2.53 -13.77
N LYS A 2 2.25 -2.08 -13.83
CA LYS A 2 2.65 -0.81 -14.52
C LYS A 2 3.36 -1.16 -15.81
N LEU A 3 2.71 -0.94 -16.94
CA LEU A 3 3.18 -1.29 -18.27
C LEU A 3 3.60 -0.02 -19.01
N ARG A 4 4.82 0.01 -19.54
CA ARG A 4 5.28 1.10 -20.41
C ARG A 4 4.72 0.87 -21.80
N LEU A 5 4.04 1.89 -22.35
CA LEU A 5 3.48 1.82 -23.70
C LEU A 5 4.53 2.20 -24.74
N HIS A 6 4.50 1.49 -25.87
CA HIS A 6 5.20 1.83 -27.10
C HIS A 6 4.20 2.53 -28.03
N ILE A 7 4.41 3.81 -28.26
CA ILE A 7 3.44 4.68 -28.93
C ILE A 7 4.12 5.38 -30.10
N CYS A 8 3.48 5.39 -31.27
CA CYS A 8 3.90 6.19 -32.40
C CYS A 8 3.55 7.68 -32.17
N ARG A 9 4.13 8.57 -32.96
CA ARG A 9 3.96 10.03 -32.81
C ARG A 9 2.50 10.47 -32.96
N GLU A 10 1.76 9.85 -33.86
CA GLU A 10 0.35 10.12 -34.10
C GLU A 10 -0.51 9.77 -32.88
N ALA A 11 -0.35 8.54 -32.34
CA ALA A 11 -1.07 8.09 -31.16
C ALA A 11 -0.69 8.90 -29.91
N GLU A 12 0.54 9.46 -29.81
CA GLU A 12 0.93 10.36 -28.70
C GLU A 12 0.00 11.56 -28.61
N GLY A 13 -0.28 12.22 -29.77
CA GLY A 13 -1.18 13.38 -29.83
C GLY A 13 -2.59 13.03 -29.35
N ILE A 14 -3.15 11.93 -29.86
CA ILE A 14 -4.51 11.46 -29.52
C ILE A 14 -4.62 11.12 -28.03
N LEU A 15 -3.66 10.41 -27.46
CA LEU A 15 -3.66 10.04 -26.07
C LEU A 15 -3.48 11.25 -25.14
N LEU A 16 -2.65 12.22 -25.52
CA LEU A 16 -2.50 13.48 -24.77
C LEU A 16 -3.78 14.31 -24.78
N ASP A 17 -4.45 14.38 -25.93
CA ASP A 17 -5.71 15.11 -26.04
C ASP A 17 -6.82 14.43 -25.22
N THR A 18 -6.90 13.10 -25.26
CA THR A 18 -7.79 12.31 -24.39
C THR A 18 -7.56 12.60 -22.91
N LEU A 19 -6.27 12.64 -22.48
CA LEU A 19 -5.91 12.99 -21.11
C LEU A 19 -6.32 14.42 -20.76
N ARG A 20 -6.12 15.39 -21.66
CA ARG A 20 -6.47 16.81 -21.45
C ARG A 20 -7.98 17.01 -21.31
N GLN A 21 -8.77 16.46 -22.23
CA GLN A 21 -10.24 16.57 -22.19
C GLN A 21 -10.82 15.90 -20.94
N SER A 22 -10.35 14.68 -20.61
CA SER A 22 -10.74 14.00 -19.38
C SER A 22 -10.34 14.78 -18.11
N THR A 23 -9.18 15.46 -18.13
CA THR A 23 -8.73 16.32 -17.02
C THR A 23 -9.60 17.57 -16.89
N ALA A 24 -10.00 18.17 -18.00
CA ALA A 24 -10.92 19.30 -17.99
C ALA A 24 -12.27 18.91 -17.36
N CYS A 25 -12.81 17.74 -17.74
CA CYS A 25 -14.02 17.18 -17.11
C CYS A 25 -13.82 16.96 -15.60
N PHE A 26 -12.71 16.36 -15.17
CA PHE A 26 -12.36 16.17 -13.76
C PHE A 26 -12.37 17.50 -13.01
N ASN A 27 -11.68 18.51 -13.53
CA ASN A 27 -11.57 19.82 -12.89
C ASN A 27 -12.92 20.57 -12.83
N ALA A 28 -13.76 20.43 -13.84
CA ALA A 28 -15.10 21.02 -13.86
C ALA A 28 -16.02 20.38 -12.79
N VAL A 29 -16.00 19.04 -12.69
CA VAL A 29 -16.78 18.32 -11.67
C VAL A 29 -16.28 18.63 -10.25
N THR A 30 -14.96 18.67 -10.04
CA THR A 30 -14.39 19.04 -8.72
C THR A 30 -14.73 20.48 -8.36
N LYS A 31 -14.74 21.40 -9.34
CA LYS A 31 -15.15 22.78 -9.12
C LYS A 31 -16.61 22.83 -8.68
N ARG A 32 -17.52 22.21 -9.43
CA ARG A 32 -18.95 22.18 -9.09
C ARG A 32 -19.19 21.59 -7.70
N GLY A 33 -18.61 20.41 -7.44
CA GLY A 33 -18.77 19.74 -6.14
C GLY A 33 -18.15 20.50 -4.97
N TRP A 34 -17.10 21.28 -5.21
CA TRP A 34 -16.50 22.16 -4.20
C TRP A 34 -17.39 23.37 -3.90
N ASP A 35 -17.81 24.09 -4.94
CA ASP A 35 -18.59 25.34 -4.83
C ASP A 35 -19.98 25.09 -4.22
N THR A 36 -20.58 23.91 -4.46
CA THR A 36 -21.90 23.54 -3.94
C THR A 36 -21.87 22.62 -2.73
N ALA A 37 -20.69 22.28 -2.21
CA ALA A 37 -20.49 21.28 -1.16
C ALA A 37 -21.12 19.90 -1.46
N GLU A 38 -21.39 19.59 -2.75
CA GLU A 38 -21.98 18.32 -3.15
C GLU A 38 -20.94 17.21 -3.28
N ARG A 39 -21.24 16.05 -2.69
CA ARG A 39 -20.35 14.87 -2.67
C ARG A 39 -21.02 13.61 -3.23
N ASN A 40 -22.30 13.69 -3.52
CA ASN A 40 -23.03 12.60 -4.13
C ASN A 40 -22.68 12.50 -5.62
N GLY A 41 -22.15 11.36 -6.04
CA GLY A 41 -21.72 11.15 -7.42
C GLY A 41 -22.86 11.23 -8.44
N THR A 42 -24.07 10.78 -8.09
CA THR A 42 -25.23 10.82 -8.96
C THR A 42 -25.72 12.27 -9.18
N ARG A 43 -25.81 13.06 -8.10
CA ARG A 43 -26.18 14.48 -8.20
C ARG A 43 -25.16 15.27 -9.00
N LEU A 44 -23.87 15.03 -8.79
CA LEU A 44 -22.80 15.65 -9.60
C LEU A 44 -22.88 15.23 -11.07
N HIS A 45 -23.25 13.96 -11.34
CA HIS A 45 -23.48 13.51 -12.72
C HIS A 45 -24.57 14.34 -13.40
N HIS A 46 -25.75 14.40 -12.81
CA HIS A 46 -26.87 15.17 -13.38
C HIS A 46 -26.54 16.65 -13.57
N ALA A 47 -25.81 17.25 -12.63
CA ALA A 47 -25.45 18.66 -12.67
C ALA A 47 -24.35 19.01 -13.69
N THR A 48 -23.56 18.05 -14.18
CA THR A 48 -22.37 18.35 -14.99
C THR A 48 -22.32 17.59 -16.32
N TYR A 49 -22.94 16.43 -16.42
CA TYR A 49 -22.73 15.51 -17.54
C TYR A 49 -23.15 16.12 -18.89
N LYS A 50 -24.36 16.72 -18.98
CA LYS A 50 -24.88 17.28 -20.23
C LYS A 50 -23.96 18.37 -20.77
N GLY A 51 -23.64 19.36 -19.96
CA GLY A 51 -22.76 20.47 -20.39
C GLY A 51 -21.33 20.00 -20.72
N LEU A 52 -20.80 18.97 -20.02
CA LEU A 52 -19.50 18.42 -20.37
C LEU A 52 -19.53 17.62 -21.67
N ARG A 53 -20.62 16.93 -21.98
CA ARG A 53 -20.79 16.25 -23.28
C ARG A 53 -20.88 17.24 -24.44
N GLU A 54 -21.50 18.37 -24.23
CA GLU A 54 -21.57 19.48 -25.22
C GLU A 54 -20.19 20.13 -25.40
N ALA A 55 -19.45 20.37 -24.31
CA ALA A 55 -18.12 21.00 -24.33
C ALA A 55 -17.03 20.10 -24.92
N TYR A 56 -17.13 18.79 -24.72
CA TYR A 56 -16.12 17.78 -25.13
C TYR A 56 -16.80 16.62 -25.87
N PRO A 57 -17.42 16.84 -27.04
CA PRO A 57 -18.22 15.84 -27.75
C PRO A 57 -17.38 14.64 -28.24
N ALA A 58 -16.07 14.85 -28.53
CA ALA A 58 -15.16 13.82 -28.97
C ALA A 58 -14.76 12.83 -27.86
N LEU A 59 -14.83 13.25 -26.59
CA LEU A 59 -14.50 12.37 -25.48
C LEU A 59 -15.60 11.32 -25.31
N PRO A 60 -15.28 10.00 -25.26
CA PRO A 60 -16.27 8.94 -25.06
C PRO A 60 -17.08 9.14 -23.77
N SER A 61 -18.38 8.85 -23.82
CA SER A 61 -19.30 8.99 -22.68
C SER A 61 -18.82 8.28 -21.42
N GLN A 62 -18.22 7.10 -21.57
CA GLN A 62 -17.67 6.34 -20.47
C GLN A 62 -16.51 7.06 -19.77
N LEU A 63 -15.70 7.83 -20.52
CA LEU A 63 -14.59 8.59 -19.93
C LEU A 63 -15.09 9.85 -19.21
N HIS A 64 -16.20 10.46 -19.61
CA HIS A 64 -16.87 11.49 -18.81
C HIS A 64 -17.33 10.92 -17.46
N CYS A 65 -17.95 9.74 -17.47
CA CYS A 65 -18.36 9.06 -16.24
C CYS A 65 -17.17 8.73 -15.34
N ALA A 66 -16.08 8.23 -15.92
CA ALA A 66 -14.84 7.92 -15.19
C ALA A 66 -14.20 9.18 -14.56
N ALA A 67 -14.16 10.29 -15.30
CA ALA A 67 -13.67 11.58 -14.77
C ALA A 67 -14.52 12.06 -13.60
N ARG A 68 -15.85 11.94 -13.66
CA ARG A 68 -16.76 12.27 -12.57
C ARG A 68 -16.52 11.38 -11.35
N VAL A 69 -16.35 10.07 -11.52
CA VAL A 69 -16.04 9.14 -10.40
C VAL A 69 -14.76 9.57 -9.70
N LYS A 70 -13.68 9.80 -10.45
CA LYS A 70 -12.39 10.28 -9.88
C LYS A 70 -12.53 11.61 -9.16
N ALA A 71 -13.32 12.55 -9.69
CA ALA A 71 -13.60 13.83 -9.06
C ALA A 71 -14.32 13.65 -7.72
N THR A 72 -15.33 12.79 -7.67
CA THR A 72 -16.07 12.48 -6.44
C THR A 72 -15.17 11.84 -5.38
N GLU A 73 -14.32 10.88 -5.77
CA GLU A 73 -13.33 10.26 -4.89
C GLU A 73 -12.36 11.30 -4.31
N ALA A 74 -11.86 12.21 -5.16
CA ALA A 74 -10.94 13.26 -4.75
C ALA A 74 -11.60 14.24 -3.76
N LEU A 75 -12.86 14.64 -3.99
CA LEU A 75 -13.62 15.49 -3.07
C LEU A 75 -13.83 14.83 -1.71
N LYS A 76 -14.24 13.55 -1.69
CA LYS A 76 -14.40 12.78 -0.45
C LYS A 76 -13.07 12.63 0.31
N SER A 77 -11.97 12.41 -0.39
CA SER A 77 -10.63 12.34 0.22
C SER A 77 -10.21 13.66 0.88
N VAL A 78 -10.60 14.79 0.30
CA VAL A 78 -10.37 16.12 0.90
C VAL A 78 -11.21 16.30 2.15
N ASP A 79 -12.49 15.92 2.13
CA ASP A 79 -13.35 16.02 3.32
C ASP A 79 -12.80 15.19 4.49
N GLU A 80 -12.30 13.98 4.25
CA GLU A 80 -11.67 13.18 5.30
C GLU A 80 -10.41 13.86 5.88
N ARG A 81 -9.64 14.55 5.06
CA ARG A 81 -8.50 15.35 5.52
C ARG A 81 -8.94 16.55 6.37
N LEU A 82 -10.01 17.23 5.98
CA LEU A 82 -10.57 18.35 6.73
C LEU A 82 -11.12 17.88 8.08
N LYS A 83 -11.85 16.74 8.13
CA LYS A 83 -12.31 16.12 9.39
C LYS A 83 -11.17 15.79 10.34
N GLN A 84 -9.97 15.45 9.81
CA GLN A 84 -8.75 15.23 10.60
C GLN A 84 -8.05 16.54 11.03
N GLY A 85 -8.67 17.71 10.86
CA GLY A 85 -8.07 19.01 11.17
C GLY A 85 -6.94 19.44 10.25
N ARG A 86 -6.76 18.76 9.08
CA ARG A 86 -5.71 19.08 8.11
C ARG A 86 -6.20 20.11 7.11
N LYS A 87 -5.37 21.08 6.76
CA LYS A 87 -5.65 22.04 5.69
C LYS A 87 -5.73 21.30 4.34
N ALA A 88 -6.78 21.54 3.59
CA ALA A 88 -6.96 21.03 2.25
C ALA A 88 -7.74 22.06 1.40
N GLY A 89 -7.42 22.11 0.10
CA GLY A 89 -8.12 22.94 -0.87
C GLY A 89 -8.83 22.09 -1.92
N ARG A 90 -9.52 22.75 -2.86
CA ARG A 90 -10.19 22.08 -3.98
C ARG A 90 -9.22 21.18 -4.75
N PRO A 91 -9.59 19.93 -5.05
CA PRO A 91 -8.77 19.05 -5.88
C PRO A 91 -8.70 19.60 -7.31
N THR A 92 -7.47 19.77 -7.82
CA THR A 92 -7.20 20.18 -9.20
C THR A 92 -6.08 19.34 -9.77
N SER A 93 -6.07 19.13 -11.09
CA SER A 93 -4.98 18.42 -11.78
C SER A 93 -4.62 19.15 -13.08
N GLU A 94 -3.32 19.20 -13.40
CA GLU A 94 -2.85 19.66 -14.72
C GLU A 94 -3.05 18.57 -15.77
N LEU A 95 -2.79 17.31 -15.42
CA LEU A 95 -3.02 16.14 -16.26
C LEU A 95 -3.39 14.95 -15.38
N CYS A 96 -4.69 14.63 -15.32
CA CYS A 96 -5.22 13.53 -14.54
C CYS A 96 -5.10 12.21 -15.31
N PRO A 97 -4.68 11.08 -14.70
CA PRO A 97 -4.78 9.79 -15.35
C PRO A 97 -6.21 9.46 -15.79
N VAL A 98 -6.39 8.92 -16.99
CA VAL A 98 -7.69 8.46 -17.48
C VAL A 98 -7.94 7.05 -16.99
N ARG A 99 -9.08 6.85 -16.30
CA ARG A 99 -9.51 5.52 -15.85
C ARG A 99 -10.36 4.86 -16.94
N TYR A 100 -10.03 3.62 -17.21
CA TYR A 100 -10.71 2.73 -18.13
C TYR A 100 -11.37 1.57 -17.38
N ASP A 101 -12.53 1.17 -17.83
CA ASP A 101 -13.26 -0.03 -17.41
C ASP A 101 -13.39 -1.03 -18.58
N ALA A 102 -14.03 -2.16 -18.37
CA ALA A 102 -14.19 -3.21 -19.38
C ALA A 102 -14.93 -2.74 -20.66
N ARG A 103 -15.68 -1.62 -20.62
CA ARG A 103 -16.38 -1.04 -21.79
C ARG A 103 -15.48 -0.15 -22.63
N SER A 104 -14.53 0.50 -21.99
CA SER A 104 -13.68 1.54 -22.57
C SER A 104 -12.27 1.04 -22.93
N TYR A 105 -11.86 -0.15 -22.46
CA TYR A 105 -10.58 -0.77 -22.84
C TYR A 105 -10.65 -2.30 -22.84
N TRP A 106 -9.67 -2.91 -23.45
CA TRP A 106 -9.28 -4.30 -23.23
C TRP A 106 -7.74 -4.42 -23.28
N ALA A 107 -7.22 -5.44 -22.63
CA ALA A 107 -5.80 -5.75 -22.66
C ALA A 107 -5.59 -7.28 -22.80
N LYS A 108 -4.73 -7.67 -23.72
CA LYS A 108 -4.22 -9.03 -23.87
C LYS A 108 -2.78 -9.04 -23.36
N LEU A 109 -2.61 -9.45 -22.12
CA LEU A 109 -1.33 -9.35 -21.42
C LEU A 109 -0.25 -10.24 -22.03
N SER A 110 -0.62 -11.44 -22.48
CA SER A 110 0.28 -12.40 -23.14
C SER A 110 0.78 -11.90 -24.50
N GLU A 111 -0.08 -11.17 -25.26
CA GLU A 111 0.26 -10.61 -26.56
C GLU A 111 0.96 -9.25 -26.46
N GLY A 112 0.99 -8.63 -25.25
CA GLY A 112 1.57 -7.30 -25.06
C GLY A 112 0.78 -6.18 -25.75
N MET A 113 -0.53 -6.31 -25.85
CA MET A 113 -1.41 -5.37 -26.57
C MET A 113 -2.57 -4.91 -25.70
N ALA A 114 -2.99 -3.65 -25.89
CA ALA A 114 -4.22 -3.10 -25.35
C ALA A 114 -4.91 -2.17 -26.35
N SER A 115 -6.23 -2.09 -26.26
CA SER A 115 -7.04 -1.10 -26.99
C SER A 115 -7.70 -0.15 -26.02
N LEU A 116 -7.56 1.14 -26.27
CA LEU A 116 -8.04 2.22 -25.42
C LEU A 116 -9.05 3.07 -26.20
N ALA A 117 -10.20 3.37 -25.59
CA ALA A 117 -11.11 4.37 -26.13
C ALA A 117 -10.50 5.76 -25.97
N THR A 118 -10.51 6.56 -27.04
CA THR A 118 -9.90 7.89 -27.09
C THR A 118 -10.82 8.88 -27.79
N VAL A 119 -10.45 10.14 -27.83
CA VAL A 119 -11.15 11.20 -28.58
C VAL A 119 -11.20 10.95 -30.10
N ALA A 120 -10.31 10.11 -30.65
CA ALA A 120 -10.27 9.74 -32.06
C ALA A 120 -10.69 8.26 -32.29
N GLY A 121 -11.59 7.74 -31.44
CA GLY A 121 -11.99 6.34 -31.51
C GLY A 121 -11.08 5.43 -30.67
N ARG A 122 -10.93 4.16 -31.08
CA ARG A 122 -10.08 3.20 -30.38
C ARG A 122 -8.67 3.20 -30.92
N VAL A 123 -7.70 3.32 -30.03
CA VAL A 123 -6.26 3.23 -30.33
C VAL A 123 -5.69 1.95 -29.74
N CYS A 124 -5.05 1.14 -30.59
CA CYS A 124 -4.30 -0.02 -30.17
C CYS A 124 -2.86 0.37 -29.79
N VAL A 125 -2.42 -0.05 -28.62
CA VAL A 125 -1.08 0.22 -28.09
C VAL A 125 -0.37 -1.08 -27.75
N ARG A 126 0.96 -1.10 -27.92
CA ARG A 126 1.80 -2.22 -27.53
C ARG A 126 2.58 -1.92 -26.28
N PHE A 127 2.90 -2.97 -25.51
CA PHE A 127 3.74 -2.88 -24.32
C PHE A 127 4.53 -4.17 -24.11
N ASN A 128 5.64 -4.07 -23.40
CA ASN A 128 6.40 -5.24 -22.96
C ASN A 128 6.06 -5.55 -21.50
N VAL A 129 5.79 -6.83 -21.21
CA VAL A 129 5.60 -7.31 -19.83
C VAL A 129 6.96 -7.70 -19.28
N CYS A 130 7.42 -7.02 -18.21
CA CYS A 130 8.68 -7.35 -17.58
C CYS A 130 8.61 -8.70 -16.85
N GLY A 131 9.78 -9.34 -16.61
CA GLY A 131 9.86 -10.67 -16.01
C GLY A 131 9.09 -10.80 -14.68
N TYR A 132 9.06 -9.72 -13.86
CA TYR A 132 8.30 -9.71 -12.61
C TYR A 132 6.79 -9.90 -12.80
N TYR A 133 6.22 -9.39 -13.91
CA TYR A 133 4.78 -9.46 -14.18
C TYR A 133 4.35 -10.70 -14.93
N ARG A 134 5.28 -11.56 -15.40
CA ARG A 134 4.94 -12.80 -16.14
C ARG A 134 3.99 -13.72 -15.38
N ARG A 135 4.11 -13.77 -14.04
CA ARG A 135 3.23 -14.54 -13.16
C ARG A 135 1.76 -14.08 -13.11
N TYR A 136 1.46 -12.92 -13.70
CA TYR A 136 0.11 -12.34 -13.73
C TYR A 136 -0.50 -12.36 -15.14
N LEU A 137 0.13 -13.03 -16.11
CA LEU A 137 -0.35 -13.04 -17.50
C LEU A 137 -1.71 -13.72 -17.65
N ASP A 138 -1.97 -14.75 -16.83
CA ASP A 138 -3.21 -15.51 -16.83
C ASP A 138 -4.31 -14.88 -15.96
N TRP A 139 -3.99 -13.78 -15.26
CA TRP A 139 -4.95 -13.08 -14.43
C TRP A 139 -5.84 -12.18 -15.29
N LYS A 140 -7.11 -12.07 -14.90
CA LYS A 140 -8.12 -11.29 -15.63
C LYS A 140 -7.89 -9.78 -15.48
N PRO A 141 -7.69 -9.03 -16.58
CA PRO A 141 -7.64 -7.57 -16.53
C PRO A 141 -9.03 -6.97 -16.27
N CYS A 142 -9.16 -6.13 -15.22
CA CYS A 142 -10.44 -5.54 -14.80
C CYS A 142 -10.57 -4.07 -15.21
N SER A 143 -9.56 -3.28 -14.88
CA SER A 143 -9.53 -1.84 -15.14
C SER A 143 -8.12 -1.37 -15.42
N ALA A 144 -7.98 -0.18 -15.98
CA ALA A 144 -6.67 0.42 -16.21
C ALA A 144 -6.71 1.94 -16.01
N ASP A 145 -5.58 2.52 -15.61
CA ASP A 145 -5.34 3.96 -15.65
C ASP A 145 -4.25 4.28 -16.68
N LEU A 146 -4.57 5.12 -17.67
CA LEU A 146 -3.58 5.70 -18.58
C LEU A 146 -2.91 6.89 -17.90
N CYS A 147 -1.60 6.82 -17.75
CA CYS A 147 -0.79 7.84 -17.11
C CYS A 147 0.28 8.37 -18.08
N PHE A 148 0.52 9.68 -18.03
CA PHE A 148 1.63 10.33 -18.75
C PHE A 148 2.65 10.88 -17.75
N ASP A 149 3.91 10.52 -17.93
CA ASP A 149 5.02 11.11 -17.19
C ASP A 149 5.66 12.24 -18.01
N ALA A 150 5.32 13.48 -17.67
CA ALA A 150 5.81 14.66 -18.37
C ALA A 150 7.34 14.82 -18.35
N LYS A 151 8.05 14.26 -17.35
CA LYS A 151 9.51 14.35 -17.24
C LYS A 151 10.23 13.47 -18.24
N THR A 152 9.70 12.24 -18.43
CA THR A 152 10.28 11.25 -19.35
C THR A 152 9.55 11.22 -20.68
N ARG A 153 8.46 11.96 -20.84
CA ARG A 153 7.54 11.95 -21.99
C ARG A 153 7.10 10.54 -22.35
N ARG A 154 6.71 9.74 -21.33
CA ARG A 154 6.33 8.34 -21.52
C ARG A 154 4.93 8.09 -20.99
N PHE A 155 4.21 7.25 -21.71
CA PHE A 155 2.93 6.74 -21.31
C PHE A 155 3.08 5.41 -20.57
N TYR A 156 2.24 5.24 -19.57
CA TYR A 156 2.13 4.00 -18.80
C TYR A 156 0.65 3.62 -18.69
N LEU A 157 0.37 2.35 -18.83
CA LEU A 157 -0.91 1.76 -18.49
C LEU A 157 -0.76 1.03 -17.16
N HIS A 158 -1.49 1.48 -16.15
CA HIS A 158 -1.57 0.79 -14.86
C HIS A 158 -2.76 -0.15 -14.92
N VAL A 159 -2.54 -1.42 -15.20
CA VAL A 159 -3.58 -2.44 -15.30
C VAL A 159 -3.81 -3.08 -13.94
N VAL A 160 -5.06 -3.10 -13.51
CA VAL A 160 -5.54 -3.90 -12.38
C VAL A 160 -5.90 -5.28 -12.92
N VAL A 161 -5.38 -6.30 -12.29
CA VAL A 161 -5.66 -7.71 -12.63
C VAL A 161 -6.19 -8.42 -11.39
N GLU A 162 -7.09 -9.35 -11.57
CA GLU A 162 -7.70 -10.16 -10.53
C GLU A 162 -7.56 -11.65 -10.84
N THR A 163 -7.52 -12.44 -9.79
CA THR A 163 -7.66 -13.90 -9.82
C THR A 163 -8.26 -14.34 -8.50
N ASP A 164 -8.85 -15.51 -8.48
CA ASP A 164 -9.27 -16.11 -7.23
C ASP A 164 -8.05 -16.43 -6.36
N ALA A 165 -8.16 -16.15 -5.06
CA ALA A 165 -7.10 -16.49 -4.13
C ALA A 165 -7.06 -18.04 -4.00
N PRO A 166 -5.86 -18.64 -4.05
CA PRO A 166 -5.75 -20.08 -3.81
C PRO A 166 -6.19 -20.40 -2.38
N GLU A 167 -6.96 -21.47 -2.22
CA GLU A 167 -7.28 -21.98 -0.90
C GLU A 167 -6.05 -22.65 -0.29
N ALA A 168 -5.64 -22.20 0.89
CA ALA A 168 -4.54 -22.81 1.63
C ALA A 168 -5.06 -23.56 2.86
N VAL A 169 -4.55 -24.76 3.06
CA VAL A 169 -4.73 -25.50 4.31
C VAL A 169 -3.83 -24.90 5.37
N CYS A 170 -4.42 -24.47 6.48
CA CYS A 170 -3.71 -23.88 7.59
C CYS A 170 -3.64 -24.89 8.76
N GLU A 171 -2.43 -25.30 9.14
CA GLU A 171 -2.17 -26.27 10.23
C GLU A 171 -1.74 -25.58 11.53
N GLY A 172 -1.62 -24.26 11.54
CA GLY A 172 -1.23 -23.48 12.70
C GLY A 172 -1.02 -22.00 12.34
N VAL A 173 -0.37 -21.27 13.24
CA VAL A 173 -0.08 -19.83 13.06
C VAL A 173 1.39 -19.55 13.23
N LEU A 174 1.98 -18.85 12.28
CA LEU A 174 3.28 -18.19 12.40
C LEU A 174 3.05 -16.79 12.98
N GLY A 175 3.34 -16.60 14.27
CA GLY A 175 3.27 -15.29 14.90
C GLY A 175 4.44 -14.43 14.49
N VAL A 176 4.22 -13.13 14.28
CA VAL A 176 5.24 -12.16 13.86
C VAL A 176 5.17 -10.94 14.74
N ASP A 177 6.21 -10.70 15.52
CA ASP A 177 6.45 -9.45 16.24
C ASP A 177 7.09 -8.42 15.31
N LEU A 178 6.57 -7.18 15.30
CA LEU A 178 7.03 -6.08 14.46
C LEU A 178 7.74 -5.02 15.30
N GLY A 179 9.04 -4.86 15.12
CA GLY A 179 9.88 -3.97 15.91
C GLY A 179 10.65 -2.92 15.10
N ILE A 180 11.41 -2.08 15.82
CA ILE A 180 12.30 -1.07 15.24
C ILE A 180 13.73 -1.62 15.14
N THR A 181 14.18 -2.41 16.11
CA THR A 181 15.52 -2.99 16.14
C THR A 181 15.57 -4.16 15.19
N GLU A 182 14.79 -5.16 15.44
CA GLU A 182 14.41 -6.13 14.44
C GLU A 182 13.11 -5.65 13.82
N ILE A 183 13.07 -5.54 12.49
CA ILE A 183 11.86 -5.08 11.76
C ILE A 183 10.73 -6.10 11.93
N ALA A 184 11.11 -7.38 11.97
CA ALA A 184 10.22 -8.48 12.28
C ALA A 184 11.01 -9.61 12.96
N THR A 185 10.35 -10.34 13.86
CA THR A 185 10.81 -11.61 14.42
C THR A 185 9.65 -12.58 14.35
N ASP A 186 9.86 -13.77 13.80
CA ASP A 186 8.79 -14.77 13.72
C ASP A 186 8.89 -15.80 14.86
N SER A 187 7.82 -16.56 15.07
CA SER A 187 7.74 -17.58 16.12
C SER A 187 8.59 -18.83 15.86
N GLU A 188 9.25 -18.94 14.72
CA GLU A 188 10.25 -19.96 14.38
C GLU A 188 11.68 -19.47 14.69
N GLY A 189 11.83 -18.23 15.21
CA GLY A 189 13.09 -17.64 15.62
C GLY A 189 13.84 -16.87 14.52
N ASN A 190 13.29 -16.73 13.32
CA ASN A 190 13.91 -15.93 12.27
C ASN A 190 13.79 -14.43 12.60
N GLN A 191 14.91 -13.72 12.52
CA GLN A 191 15.01 -12.29 12.78
C GLN A 191 15.36 -11.52 11.51
N TYR A 192 14.70 -10.39 11.33
CA TYR A 192 14.88 -9.49 10.17
C TYR A 192 15.36 -8.13 10.65
N SER A 193 16.69 -7.95 10.64
CA SER A 193 17.33 -6.78 11.23
C SER A 193 16.94 -5.45 10.58
N GLY A 194 16.70 -4.45 11.44
CA GLY A 194 16.43 -3.06 11.06
C GLY A 194 17.69 -2.19 10.96
N GLU A 195 18.89 -2.72 11.26
CA GLU A 195 20.09 -1.90 11.39
C GLU A 195 20.47 -1.15 10.10
N ALA A 196 20.37 -1.79 8.95
CA ALA A 196 20.62 -1.14 7.66
C ALA A 196 19.63 0.04 7.42
N VAL A 197 18.37 -0.12 7.78
CA VAL A 197 17.36 0.95 7.65
C VAL A 197 17.65 2.08 8.63
N LYS A 198 18.04 1.79 9.88
CA LYS A 198 18.43 2.78 10.89
C LYS A 198 19.66 3.56 10.43
N SER A 199 20.68 2.88 9.93
CA SER A 199 21.92 3.48 9.44
C SER A 199 21.65 4.46 8.30
N VAL A 200 20.88 4.04 7.28
CA VAL A 200 20.45 4.91 6.17
C VAL A 200 19.68 6.12 6.69
N ARG A 201 18.76 5.94 7.64
CA ARG A 201 17.96 7.04 8.23
C ARG A 201 18.82 8.03 8.99
N ARG A 202 19.77 7.58 9.83
CA ARG A 202 20.72 8.43 10.57
C ARG A 202 21.56 9.25 9.60
N ARG A 203 22.10 8.63 8.55
CA ARG A 203 22.88 9.31 7.49
C ARG A 203 22.04 10.37 6.78
N VAL A 204 20.81 10.03 6.37
CA VAL A 204 19.91 10.98 5.71
C VAL A 204 19.52 12.13 6.64
N ARG A 205 19.29 11.89 7.93
CA ARG A 205 19.02 12.94 8.94
C ARG A 205 20.17 13.93 9.03
N ARG A 206 21.43 13.44 9.07
CA ARG A 206 22.63 14.29 9.09
C ARG A 206 22.73 15.16 7.84
N ILE A 207 22.63 14.56 6.65
CA ILE A 207 22.70 15.28 5.37
C ILE A 207 21.54 16.28 5.24
N ARG A 208 20.34 15.91 5.67
CA ARG A 208 19.17 16.79 5.66
C ARG A 208 19.42 18.06 6.48
N ARG A 209 19.98 17.94 7.69
CA ARG A 209 20.33 19.10 8.53
C ARG A 209 21.29 20.06 7.82
N LEU A 210 22.35 19.53 7.21
CA LEU A 210 23.34 20.33 6.48
C LEU A 210 22.73 21.03 5.26
N LEU A 211 21.91 20.33 4.47
CA LEU A 211 21.29 20.91 3.28
C LEU A 211 20.19 21.91 3.60
N GLN A 212 19.48 21.73 4.71
CA GLN A 212 18.47 22.68 5.19
C GLN A 212 19.14 23.99 5.65
N ALA A 213 20.26 23.91 6.36
CA ALA A 213 21.03 25.08 6.78
C ALA A 213 21.54 25.90 5.58
N ARG A 214 21.90 25.25 4.46
CA ARG A 214 22.33 25.95 3.24
C ARG A 214 21.23 26.72 2.51
N GLY A 215 19.96 26.32 2.60
CA GLY A 215 18.77 27.01 2.08
C GLY A 215 18.65 27.17 0.56
N THR A 216 19.65 26.78 -0.25
CA THR A 216 19.73 27.04 -1.69
C THR A 216 18.75 26.18 -2.51
N LYS A 217 18.41 26.61 -3.74
CA LYS A 217 17.60 25.81 -4.69
C LYS A 217 18.23 24.43 -4.98
N SER A 218 19.56 24.38 -5.12
CA SER A 218 20.30 23.14 -5.33
C SER A 218 20.19 22.20 -4.13
N ALA A 219 20.34 22.72 -2.91
CA ALA A 219 20.16 21.95 -1.67
C ALA A 219 18.75 21.37 -1.57
N ARG A 220 17.70 22.13 -1.91
CA ARG A 220 16.31 21.64 -1.94
C ARG A 220 16.10 20.52 -2.96
N LYS A 221 16.69 20.64 -4.17
CA LYS A 221 16.65 19.60 -5.21
C LYS A 221 17.36 18.32 -4.73
N HIS A 222 18.50 18.47 -4.07
CA HIS A 222 19.25 17.35 -3.49
C HIS A 222 18.46 16.67 -2.35
N LEU A 223 17.84 17.43 -1.45
CA LEU A 223 16.96 16.90 -0.39
C LEU A 223 15.83 16.05 -0.95
N LYS A 224 15.16 16.50 -2.03
CA LYS A 224 14.10 15.74 -2.70
C LYS A 224 14.63 14.41 -3.24
N ARG A 225 15.83 14.39 -3.83
CA ARG A 225 16.47 13.17 -4.36
C ARG A 225 16.81 12.17 -3.26
N ILE A 226 17.41 12.65 -2.15
CA ILE A 226 17.77 11.80 -1.01
C ILE A 226 16.52 11.20 -0.36
N ARG A 227 15.48 12.01 -0.15
CA ARG A 227 14.19 11.53 0.40
C ARG A 227 13.59 10.42 -0.45
N GLN A 228 13.60 10.55 -1.77
CA GLN A 228 13.12 9.51 -2.68
C GLN A 228 13.97 8.24 -2.63
N LYS A 229 15.30 8.38 -2.51
CA LYS A 229 16.22 7.23 -2.37
C LYS A 229 15.95 6.48 -1.06
N GLN A 230 15.80 7.19 0.05
CA GLN A 230 15.47 6.60 1.35
C GLN A 230 14.13 5.86 1.33
N SER A 231 13.09 6.48 0.76
CA SER A 231 11.76 5.87 0.65
C SER A 231 11.79 4.58 -0.18
N ARG A 232 12.52 4.58 -1.31
CA ARG A 232 12.69 3.37 -2.12
C ARG A 232 13.42 2.27 -1.37
N PHE A 233 14.50 2.59 -0.67
CA PHE A 233 15.26 1.62 0.13
C PHE A 233 14.40 0.98 1.22
N THR A 234 13.66 1.79 2.01
CA THR A 234 12.75 1.26 3.04
C THR A 234 11.67 0.37 2.44
N ARG A 235 11.09 0.78 1.31
CA ARG A 235 10.07 -0.01 0.61
C ARG A 235 10.62 -1.34 0.10
N ASP A 236 11.83 -1.35 -0.47
CA ASP A 236 12.49 -2.56 -0.93
C ASP A 236 12.76 -3.52 0.23
N THR A 237 13.28 -3.03 1.35
CA THR A 237 13.46 -3.81 2.57
C THR A 237 12.15 -4.46 3.03
N ASN A 238 11.05 -3.68 3.09
CA ASN A 238 9.75 -4.21 3.47
C ASN A 238 9.22 -5.25 2.47
N HIS A 239 9.50 -5.08 1.17
CA HIS A 239 9.16 -6.09 0.16
C HIS A 239 9.92 -7.41 0.36
N VAL A 240 11.21 -7.34 0.69
CA VAL A 240 12.03 -8.54 0.96
C VAL A 240 11.54 -9.26 2.22
N ILE A 241 11.34 -8.52 3.32
CA ILE A 241 10.88 -9.10 4.60
C ILE A 241 9.50 -9.75 4.43
N SER A 242 8.53 -9.02 3.88
CA SER A 242 7.18 -9.56 3.68
C SER A 242 7.15 -10.77 2.74
N LYS A 243 8.03 -10.82 1.71
CA LYS A 243 8.16 -11.99 0.84
C LYS A 243 8.68 -13.21 1.62
N ARG A 244 9.69 -13.02 2.47
CA ARG A 244 10.28 -14.11 3.27
C ARG A 244 9.29 -14.64 4.30
N LEU A 245 8.62 -13.77 5.06
CA LEU A 245 7.61 -14.17 6.04
C LEU A 245 6.45 -14.96 5.42
N VAL A 246 5.93 -14.50 4.29
CA VAL A 246 4.88 -15.23 3.56
C VAL A 246 5.40 -16.57 3.02
N ALA A 247 6.65 -16.62 2.52
CA ALA A 247 7.24 -17.86 2.05
C ALA A 247 7.46 -18.87 3.19
N THR A 248 7.88 -18.41 4.38
CA THR A 248 8.00 -19.24 5.59
C THR A 248 6.64 -19.81 5.99
N ALA A 249 5.62 -18.95 6.09
CA ALA A 249 4.25 -19.37 6.43
C ALA A 249 3.70 -20.38 5.42
N ALA A 250 3.89 -20.14 4.11
CA ALA A 250 3.47 -21.07 3.06
C ALA A 250 4.16 -22.43 3.18
N LYS A 251 5.48 -22.44 3.41
CA LYS A 251 6.26 -23.68 3.57
C LYS A 251 5.81 -24.50 4.78
N SER A 252 5.47 -23.82 5.87
CA SER A 252 5.01 -24.45 7.12
C SER A 252 3.51 -24.67 7.16
N ARG A 253 2.77 -24.37 6.11
CA ARG A 253 1.29 -24.40 6.05
C ARG A 253 0.62 -23.66 7.22
N LYS A 254 1.14 -22.49 7.58
CA LYS A 254 0.66 -21.69 8.71
C LYS A 254 -0.01 -20.40 8.23
N ALA A 255 -1.04 -19.96 8.97
CA ALA A 255 -1.54 -18.58 8.89
C ALA A 255 -0.48 -17.62 9.44
N LEU A 256 -0.60 -16.33 9.11
CA LEU A 256 0.23 -15.27 9.70
C LEU A 256 -0.54 -14.53 10.80
N GLY A 257 0.01 -14.49 12.02
CA GLY A 257 -0.47 -13.66 13.12
C GLY A 257 0.42 -12.41 13.24
N VAL A 258 -0.18 -11.20 13.20
CA VAL A 258 0.55 -9.94 13.37
C VAL A 258 -0.16 -9.03 14.37
N GLU A 259 0.58 -8.15 15.05
CA GLU A 259 -0.03 -7.17 15.94
C GLU A 259 -0.78 -6.07 15.20
N ASP A 260 -1.91 -5.61 15.78
CA ASP A 260 -2.58 -4.39 15.32
C ASP A 260 -1.95 -3.15 15.96
N LEU A 261 -1.04 -2.53 15.23
CA LEU A 261 -0.27 -1.37 15.67
C LEU A 261 -0.97 -0.03 15.38
N LYS A 262 -2.27 -0.02 15.11
CA LYS A 262 -3.03 1.22 14.94
C LYS A 262 -2.92 2.11 16.18
N GLY A 263 -2.64 3.42 15.97
CA GLY A 263 -2.49 4.40 17.04
C GLY A 263 -1.23 4.24 17.92
N ILE A 264 -0.27 3.37 17.55
CA ILE A 264 0.96 3.21 18.34
C ILE A 264 1.80 4.49 18.38
N ARG A 265 1.72 5.34 17.36
CA ARG A 265 2.43 6.62 17.32
C ARG A 265 1.88 7.60 18.34
N ASP A 266 0.57 7.70 18.46
CA ASP A 266 -0.10 8.62 19.38
C ASP A 266 0.19 8.22 20.83
N ARG A 267 0.15 6.92 21.11
CA ARG A 267 0.52 6.34 22.42
C ARG A 267 2.01 6.51 22.77
N SER A 268 2.87 6.68 21.77
CA SER A 268 4.32 6.79 21.97
C SER A 268 4.80 8.21 22.35
N GLU A 269 3.98 9.24 22.20
CA GLU A 269 4.41 10.62 22.40
C GLU A 269 4.76 10.93 23.87
N THR A 270 4.12 10.28 24.82
CA THR A 270 4.30 10.52 26.27
C THR A 270 5.33 9.63 26.93
N VAL A 271 5.70 8.50 26.32
CA VAL A 271 6.49 7.44 26.98
C VAL A 271 7.93 7.34 26.50
N PHE A 272 8.21 7.78 25.26
CA PHE A 272 9.50 7.53 24.61
C PHE A 272 10.43 8.75 24.55
N SER A 273 11.76 8.48 24.57
CA SER A 273 12.78 9.50 24.33
C SER A 273 12.62 10.17 22.95
N ARG A 274 13.18 11.37 22.78
CA ARG A 274 13.14 12.09 21.50
C ARG A 274 13.68 11.29 20.32
N GLU A 275 14.70 10.47 20.53
CA GLU A 275 15.26 9.61 19.48
C GLU A 275 14.30 8.46 19.14
N MET A 276 13.72 7.81 20.16
CA MET A 276 12.77 6.72 19.94
C MET A 276 11.51 7.22 19.21
N ARG A 277 10.94 8.36 19.60
CA ARG A 277 9.82 9.00 18.88
C ARG A 277 10.15 9.29 17.42
N TRP A 278 11.40 9.74 17.14
CA TRP A 278 11.85 9.96 15.77
C TRP A 278 11.96 8.65 14.98
N LEU A 279 12.45 7.58 15.58
CA LEU A 279 12.51 6.25 14.96
C LEU A 279 11.10 5.71 14.69
N MET A 280 10.21 5.78 15.67
CA MET A 280 8.79 5.36 15.56
C MET A 280 8.06 6.14 14.46
N GLY A 281 8.19 7.47 14.42
CA GLY A 281 7.57 8.31 13.40
C GLY A 281 8.04 8.04 11.97
N ASN A 282 9.24 7.49 11.82
CA ASN A 282 9.81 7.09 10.52
C ASN A 282 9.66 5.61 10.22
N TRP A 283 9.13 4.81 11.14
CA TRP A 283 8.96 3.38 10.93
C TRP A 283 7.80 3.09 9.98
N ALA A 284 8.06 2.33 8.92
CA ALA A 284 7.11 2.07 7.85
C ALA A 284 6.36 0.73 8.07
N PHE A 285 5.88 0.47 9.30
CA PHE A 285 5.18 -0.77 9.65
C PHE A 285 3.83 -0.90 8.92
N ASP A 286 3.08 0.18 8.74
CA ASP A 286 1.83 0.15 7.95
C ASP A 286 2.08 -0.35 6.52
N GLN A 287 3.19 0.09 5.90
CA GLN A 287 3.58 -0.39 4.58
C GLN A 287 3.96 -1.87 4.61
N LEU A 288 4.68 -2.34 5.65
CA LEU A 288 5.02 -3.75 5.81
C LEU A 288 3.75 -4.59 5.99
N LYS A 289 2.82 -4.13 6.84
CA LYS A 289 1.51 -4.79 7.05
C LYS A 289 0.72 -4.89 5.74
N GLN A 290 0.64 -3.80 4.97
CA GLN A 290 -0.01 -3.82 3.66
C GLN A 290 0.65 -4.82 2.70
N PHE A 291 1.99 -4.93 2.72
CA PHE A 291 2.71 -5.90 1.88
C PHE A 291 2.48 -7.34 2.33
N LEU A 292 2.33 -7.58 3.63
CA LEU A 292 1.96 -8.89 4.17
C LEU A 292 0.54 -9.26 3.73
N VAL A 293 -0.43 -8.36 3.87
CA VAL A 293 -1.84 -8.60 3.50
C VAL A 293 -1.95 -9.12 2.07
N TYR A 294 -1.55 -8.32 1.07
CA TYR A 294 -1.76 -8.72 -0.32
C TYR A 294 -0.91 -9.92 -0.76
N LYS A 295 0.27 -10.11 -0.16
CA LYS A 295 1.12 -11.27 -0.49
C LYS A 295 0.61 -12.56 0.17
N ALA A 296 0.12 -12.48 1.40
CA ALA A 296 -0.52 -13.59 2.07
C ALA A 296 -1.78 -14.03 1.29
N GLU A 297 -2.65 -13.08 0.94
CA GLU A 297 -3.83 -13.31 0.10
C GLU A 297 -3.46 -13.96 -1.23
N SER A 298 -2.46 -13.42 -1.95
CA SER A 298 -1.98 -14.01 -3.21
C SER A 298 -1.39 -15.42 -3.07
N ALA A 299 -0.99 -15.80 -1.87
CA ALA A 299 -0.47 -17.14 -1.55
C ALA A 299 -1.52 -18.05 -0.88
N GLY A 300 -2.78 -17.59 -0.75
CA GLY A 300 -3.83 -18.28 -0.04
C GLY A 300 -3.64 -18.38 1.47
N ILE A 301 -2.77 -17.55 2.05
CA ILE A 301 -2.46 -17.56 3.48
C ILE A 301 -3.35 -16.57 4.21
N THR A 302 -4.04 -17.04 5.24
CA THR A 302 -4.81 -16.17 6.14
C THR A 302 -3.88 -15.30 6.97
N LEU A 303 -4.18 -13.98 7.05
CA LEU A 303 -3.50 -13.04 7.93
C LEU A 303 -4.45 -12.56 9.03
N VAL A 304 -4.07 -12.80 10.28
CA VAL A 304 -4.84 -12.43 11.48
C VAL A 304 -4.14 -11.29 12.21
N SER A 305 -4.88 -10.22 12.51
CA SER A 305 -4.38 -9.12 13.34
C SER A 305 -4.85 -9.31 14.79
N VAL A 306 -3.92 -9.24 15.75
CA VAL A 306 -4.19 -9.44 17.18
C VAL A 306 -3.93 -8.17 18.00
N ASP A 307 -4.57 -8.06 19.17
CA ASP A 307 -4.29 -7.00 20.13
C ASP A 307 -2.84 -7.09 20.65
N PRO A 308 -2.03 -6.03 20.58
CA PRO A 308 -0.63 -6.03 21.00
C PRO A 308 -0.44 -6.00 22.52
N ARG A 309 -1.49 -5.85 23.31
CA ARG A 309 -1.37 -5.71 24.77
C ARG A 309 -0.74 -6.93 25.41
N ASN A 310 0.32 -6.71 26.19
CA ASN A 310 1.02 -7.71 26.99
C ASN A 310 1.69 -8.87 26.21
N THR A 311 1.71 -8.88 24.89
CA THR A 311 2.40 -9.91 24.09
C THR A 311 3.87 -10.05 24.48
N SER A 312 4.57 -8.93 24.72
CA SER A 312 5.97 -8.88 25.12
C SER A 312 6.25 -9.13 26.61
N ARG A 313 5.20 -9.18 27.47
CA ARG A 313 5.35 -9.35 28.94
C ARG A 313 4.89 -10.73 29.42
N THR A 314 4.04 -11.38 28.65
CA THR A 314 3.51 -12.70 28.95
C THR A 314 4.54 -13.78 28.60
N CYS A 315 4.77 -14.72 29.51
CA CYS A 315 5.61 -15.88 29.26
C CYS A 315 4.92 -16.82 28.24
N SER A 316 5.61 -17.16 27.16
CA SER A 316 5.07 -18.08 26.16
C SER A 316 4.91 -19.51 26.68
N LYS A 317 5.66 -19.89 27.74
CA LYS A 317 5.64 -21.23 28.35
C LYS A 317 4.55 -21.38 29.42
N CYS A 318 4.52 -20.51 30.46
CA CYS A 318 3.60 -20.65 31.60
C CYS A 318 2.46 -19.64 31.63
N ARG A 319 2.43 -18.68 30.72
CA ARG A 319 1.42 -17.62 30.62
C ARG A 319 1.45 -16.56 31.74
N TYR A 320 2.39 -16.63 32.65
CA TYR A 320 2.57 -15.60 33.68
C TYR A 320 2.92 -14.27 33.02
N CYS A 321 2.14 -13.21 33.34
CA CYS A 321 2.26 -11.89 32.72
C CYS A 321 2.73 -10.86 33.74
N GLU A 322 3.98 -10.43 33.62
CA GLU A 322 4.58 -9.42 34.47
C GLU A 322 5.54 -8.52 33.67
N LYS A 323 5.53 -7.21 33.97
CA LYS A 323 6.40 -6.24 33.28
C LYS A 323 7.89 -6.58 33.47
N ALA A 324 8.24 -7.03 34.65
CA ALA A 324 9.60 -7.40 35.04
C ALA A 324 10.15 -8.65 34.32
N ASN A 325 9.31 -9.46 33.66
CA ASN A 325 9.73 -10.56 32.82
C ASN A 325 10.58 -10.07 31.64
N ARG A 326 10.35 -8.87 31.12
CA ARG A 326 11.16 -8.27 30.06
C ARG A 326 12.29 -7.45 30.64
N LYS A 327 13.44 -8.08 30.90
CA LYS A 327 14.63 -7.44 31.48
C LYS A 327 15.28 -6.40 30.59
N SER A 328 15.23 -6.59 29.25
CA SER A 328 15.77 -5.63 28.27
C SER A 328 15.04 -5.72 26.95
N GLN A 329 15.51 -4.97 25.94
CA GLN A 329 14.95 -5.02 24.58
C GLN A 329 15.02 -6.43 23.98
N SER A 330 16.08 -7.19 24.29
CA SER A 330 16.32 -8.51 23.68
C SER A 330 16.19 -9.68 24.67
N LYS A 331 16.14 -9.43 25.99
CA LYS A 331 16.15 -10.49 27.00
C LYS A 331 14.79 -10.59 27.71
N PHE A 332 14.21 -11.77 27.64
CA PHE A 332 13.04 -12.19 28.40
C PHE A 332 13.45 -13.25 29.45
N HIS A 333 12.99 -13.09 30.68
CA HIS A 333 13.17 -14.05 31.77
C HIS A 333 11.89 -14.10 32.60
N CYS A 334 11.23 -15.22 32.63
CA CYS A 334 10.00 -15.39 33.39
C CYS A 334 10.28 -15.51 34.89
N LEU A 335 9.71 -14.62 35.69
CA LEU A 335 9.86 -14.64 37.16
C LEU A 335 9.15 -15.81 37.83
N SER A 336 8.16 -16.42 37.15
CA SER A 336 7.41 -17.57 37.68
C SER A 336 8.04 -18.91 37.38
N CYS A 337 8.41 -19.18 36.12
CA CYS A 337 8.89 -20.50 35.69
C CYS A 337 10.38 -20.52 35.28
N GLY A 338 11.08 -19.41 35.38
CA GLY A 338 12.50 -19.30 35.01
C GLY A 338 12.83 -19.38 33.51
N PHE A 339 11.81 -19.44 32.65
CA PHE A 339 12.00 -19.54 31.18
C PHE A 339 12.74 -18.32 30.64
N GLU A 340 13.84 -18.55 29.94
CA GLU A 340 14.64 -17.51 29.30
C GLU A 340 14.64 -17.65 27.79
N THR A 341 14.52 -16.54 27.09
CA THR A 341 14.55 -16.47 25.62
C THR A 341 14.76 -15.04 25.12
N ASN A 342 14.87 -14.88 23.79
CA ASN A 342 14.80 -13.55 23.16
C ASN A 342 13.41 -12.97 23.36
N ALA A 343 13.32 -11.68 23.75
CA ALA A 343 12.05 -11.02 24.08
C ALA A 343 11.11 -10.89 22.86
N ASP A 344 11.66 -10.64 21.67
CA ASP A 344 10.88 -10.49 20.44
C ASP A 344 10.41 -11.88 19.94
N ALA A 345 11.21 -12.95 20.14
CA ALA A 345 10.80 -14.33 19.86
C ALA A 345 9.67 -14.79 20.80
N ASN A 346 9.77 -14.47 22.12
CA ASN A 346 8.68 -14.73 23.07
C ASN A 346 7.39 -14.02 22.65
N ALA A 347 7.48 -12.74 22.24
CA ALA A 347 6.34 -11.98 21.76
C ALA A 347 5.73 -12.62 20.51
N ALA A 348 6.55 -13.02 19.54
CA ALA A 348 6.10 -13.68 18.32
C ALA A 348 5.32 -14.98 18.62
N VAL A 349 5.79 -15.81 19.56
CA VAL A 349 5.05 -17.02 19.99
C VAL A 349 3.70 -16.64 20.59
N ASN A 350 3.64 -15.64 21.48
CA ASN A 350 2.39 -15.17 22.08
C ASN A 350 1.40 -14.62 21.05
N ILE A 351 1.90 -13.90 20.03
CA ILE A 351 1.10 -13.43 18.89
C ILE A 351 0.50 -14.60 18.13
N GLY A 352 1.30 -15.64 17.85
CA GLY A 352 0.85 -16.85 17.18
C GLY A 352 -0.27 -17.55 17.94
N VAL A 353 -0.10 -17.77 19.24
CA VAL A 353 -1.14 -18.38 20.09
C VAL A 353 -2.42 -17.54 20.15
N ARG A 354 -2.29 -16.21 20.28
CA ARG A 354 -3.45 -15.31 20.31
C ARG A 354 -4.20 -15.30 18.97
N ALA A 355 -3.48 -15.37 17.86
CA ALA A 355 -4.07 -15.46 16.54
C ALA A 355 -4.76 -16.81 16.30
N SER A 356 -4.24 -17.91 16.83
CA SER A 356 -4.88 -19.24 16.76
C SER A 356 -6.24 -19.28 17.45
N SER A 357 -6.45 -18.46 18.48
CA SER A 357 -7.70 -18.37 19.23
C SER A 357 -8.67 -17.34 18.65
N SER A 358 -8.38 -16.71 17.51
CA SER A 358 -9.24 -15.69 16.92
C SER A 358 -10.46 -16.31 16.22
N GLU A 359 -11.65 -15.71 16.40
CA GLU A 359 -12.88 -16.13 15.74
C GLU A 359 -12.75 -16.13 14.20
N SER A 360 -11.99 -15.17 13.66
CA SER A 360 -11.72 -15.06 12.23
C SER A 360 -11.00 -16.29 11.66
N LEU A 361 -10.02 -16.84 12.39
CA LEU A 361 -9.34 -18.06 11.96
C LEU A 361 -10.18 -19.30 12.23
N LEU A 362 -10.85 -19.35 13.37
CA LEU A 362 -11.72 -20.48 13.75
C LEU A 362 -12.90 -20.64 12.78
N SER A 363 -13.50 -19.54 12.31
CA SER A 363 -14.56 -19.59 11.30
C SER A 363 -14.08 -20.15 9.97
N GLN A 364 -12.89 -19.80 9.52
CA GLN A 364 -12.28 -20.34 8.29
C GLN A 364 -11.92 -21.82 8.41
N LEU A 365 -11.48 -22.25 9.60
CA LEU A 365 -11.21 -23.67 9.88
C LEU A 365 -12.49 -24.52 10.02
N ARG A 366 -13.60 -23.94 10.50
CA ARG A 366 -14.90 -24.62 10.66
C ARG A 366 -15.70 -24.77 9.36
N LEU A 367 -15.44 -23.95 8.35
CA LEU A 367 -16.10 -24.02 7.03
C LEU A 367 -15.57 -25.15 6.13
N ARG A 368 -14.71 -26.02 6.65
CA ARG A 368 -14.25 -27.21 5.91
C ARG A 368 -15.17 -28.37 6.19
N PRO A 369 -15.81 -28.98 5.15
CA PRO A 369 -16.38 -30.30 5.30
C PRO A 369 -15.23 -31.25 5.67
N SER A 370 -15.46 -32.05 6.70
CA SER A 370 -14.63 -33.21 6.99
C SER A 370 -14.57 -34.07 5.73
N ALA A 371 -13.37 -34.24 5.16
CA ALA A 371 -13.12 -35.13 4.05
C ALA A 371 -13.34 -36.58 4.46
#